data_7525277fab16055e1ea7e8130611f779
#
_entry.id   7525277fab16055e1ea7e8130611f779
#
_cell.length_a   1.000
_cell.length_b   1.000
_cell.length_c   1.000
_cell.angle_alpha   90.00
_cell.angle_beta   90.00
_cell.angle_gamma   90.00
#
_symmetry.space_group_name_H-M   'P 1'
#
loop_
_entity.id
_entity.type
_entity.pdbx_description
1 polymer ?
#
loop_
_entity_poly.entity_id
_entity_poly.type
_entity_poly.pdbx_seq_one_letter_code
_entity_poly.pdbx_strand_id
1 'polypeptide(L)'
;LCMSCHYTQTVKKAGAKPKLAAGISCESCHGPSSEWITIHNNYGKGKTVKTEDAAHKAERIKSATAAGMIWPSALYDIAANCNSCHGFSKQVLTSENISAMMDAKHPINPDFEIVAYSQGTVRHRFYPPNVTENQKMSITDMSRMFVIGQAATLVSAIENIAKSDHAV
;
A
#
# COMPACT_ATOMS: atom_id res chain seq x y z
N LEU A 1 9.97 -8.53 -13.57
CA LEU A 1 10.03 -7.14 -13.12
C LEU A 1 8.66 -6.46 -13.21
N CYS A 2 8.06 -6.30 -14.39
CA CYS A 2 6.77 -5.60 -14.59
C CYS A 2 5.63 -6.13 -13.68
N MET A 3 5.58 -7.45 -13.47
CA MET A 3 4.57 -8.08 -12.64
C MET A 3 4.58 -7.61 -11.18
N SER A 4 5.70 -7.16 -10.67
CA SER A 4 5.80 -6.72 -9.27
C SER A 4 5.10 -5.39 -8.98
N CYS A 5 4.85 -4.58 -10.01
CA CYS A 5 4.14 -3.30 -9.89
C CYS A 5 2.75 -3.34 -10.53
N HIS A 6 2.54 -4.14 -11.58
CA HIS A 6 1.29 -4.13 -12.34
C HIS A 6 0.29 -5.23 -11.96
N TYR A 7 0.72 -6.21 -11.15
CA TYR A 7 -0.12 -7.37 -10.85
C TYR A 7 0.01 -7.81 -9.40
N THR A 8 -1.09 -8.32 -8.87
CA THR A 8 -1.09 -9.13 -7.65
C THR A 8 -0.64 -10.54 -8.01
N GLN A 9 0.32 -11.06 -7.25
CA GLN A 9 0.91 -12.36 -7.49
C GLN A 9 0.56 -13.33 -6.36
N THR A 10 0.44 -14.59 -6.69
CA THR A 10 0.27 -15.67 -5.70
C THR A 10 1.42 -16.67 -5.81
N VAL A 11 1.88 -17.16 -4.65
CA VAL A 11 2.90 -18.21 -4.53
C VAL A 11 2.29 -19.36 -3.75
N LYS A 12 2.15 -20.52 -4.38
CA LYS A 12 1.50 -21.69 -3.76
C LYS A 12 2.29 -22.32 -2.61
N LYS A 13 3.62 -22.18 -2.64
CA LYS A 13 4.53 -22.67 -1.61
C LYS A 13 5.86 -21.91 -1.73
N ALA A 14 6.60 -21.86 -0.64
CA ALA A 14 7.93 -21.24 -0.63
C ALA A 14 8.81 -21.77 -1.77
N GLY A 15 9.51 -20.86 -2.47
CA GLY A 15 10.37 -21.18 -3.61
C GLY A 15 9.67 -21.47 -4.93
N ALA A 16 8.33 -21.51 -4.98
CA ALA A 16 7.60 -21.67 -6.23
C ALA A 16 7.61 -20.35 -7.04
N LYS A 17 7.59 -20.47 -8.37
CA LYS A 17 7.47 -19.29 -9.24
C LYS A 17 6.12 -18.60 -9.00
N PRO A 18 6.11 -17.27 -8.83
CA PRO A 18 4.88 -16.50 -8.72
C PRO A 18 3.98 -16.67 -9.94
N LYS A 19 2.69 -16.73 -9.71
CA LYS A 19 1.65 -16.69 -10.75
C LYS A 19 0.82 -15.43 -10.62
N LEU A 20 0.37 -14.89 -11.72
CA LEU A 20 -0.55 -13.76 -11.73
C LEU A 20 -1.90 -14.21 -11.18
N ALA A 21 -2.42 -13.47 -10.22
CA ALA A 21 -3.74 -13.71 -9.62
C ALA A 21 -4.74 -12.64 -10.07
N ALA A 22 -4.31 -11.37 -10.10
CA ALA A 22 -5.13 -10.22 -10.46
C ALA A 22 -4.25 -9.08 -10.97
N GLY A 23 -4.84 -7.99 -11.45
CA GLY A 23 -4.18 -6.70 -11.58
C GLY A 23 -3.90 -6.08 -10.20
N ILE A 24 -3.88 -4.76 -10.12
CA ILE A 24 -3.77 -4.06 -8.83
C ILE A 24 -5.00 -4.38 -7.98
N SER A 25 -4.77 -4.82 -6.74
CA SER A 25 -5.81 -5.28 -5.82
C SER A 25 -5.61 -4.69 -4.41
N CYS A 26 -6.46 -5.08 -3.46
CA CYS A 26 -6.34 -4.67 -2.05
C CYS A 26 -4.93 -4.94 -1.50
N GLU A 27 -4.33 -6.06 -1.86
CA GLU A 27 -3.00 -6.46 -1.41
C GLU A 27 -1.89 -5.52 -1.89
N SER A 28 -2.10 -4.82 -3.01
CA SER A 28 -1.13 -3.86 -3.55
C SER A 28 -0.95 -2.64 -2.63
N CYS A 29 -1.98 -2.30 -1.85
CA CYS A 29 -1.95 -1.20 -0.88
C CYS A 29 -1.78 -1.69 0.55
N HIS A 30 -2.44 -2.81 0.91
CA HIS A 30 -2.54 -3.30 2.28
C HIS A 30 -1.57 -4.43 2.63
N GLY A 31 -0.68 -4.79 1.70
CA GLY A 31 0.27 -5.90 1.87
C GLY A 31 -0.33 -7.27 1.56
N PRO A 32 0.52 -8.29 1.32
CA PRO A 32 0.09 -9.63 0.95
C PRO A 32 -0.80 -10.26 2.03
N SER A 33 -1.97 -10.75 1.63
CA SER A 33 -3.06 -11.06 2.58
C SER A 33 -3.06 -12.47 3.15
N SER A 34 -2.27 -13.38 2.62
CA SER A 34 -2.28 -14.80 3.00
C SER A 34 -2.20 -15.06 4.51
N GLU A 35 -1.40 -14.28 5.22
CA GLU A 35 -1.13 -14.47 6.64
C GLU A 35 -2.06 -13.66 7.56
N TRP A 36 -2.66 -12.57 7.08
CA TRP A 36 -3.45 -11.69 7.92
C TRP A 36 -4.96 -11.68 7.60
N ILE A 37 -5.38 -12.26 6.47
CA ILE A 37 -6.78 -12.15 6.01
C ILE A 37 -7.80 -12.72 7.02
N THR A 38 -7.43 -13.76 7.73
CA THR A 38 -8.30 -14.37 8.77
C THR A 38 -8.14 -13.73 10.14
N ILE A 39 -7.11 -12.90 10.33
CA ILE A 39 -6.81 -12.22 11.59
C ILE A 39 -7.53 -10.87 11.65
N HIS A 40 -7.41 -10.05 10.59
CA HIS A 40 -7.80 -8.64 10.61
C HIS A 40 -9.29 -8.40 10.89
N ASN A 41 -10.16 -9.34 10.59
CA ASN A 41 -11.61 -9.27 10.79
C ASN A 41 -12.14 -10.23 11.87
N ASN A 42 -11.26 -10.85 12.64
CA ASN A 42 -11.66 -11.72 13.75
C ASN A 42 -11.90 -10.87 15.00
N TYR A 43 -13.12 -10.46 15.21
CA TYR A 43 -13.52 -9.62 16.36
C TYR A 43 -13.76 -10.41 17.67
N GLY A 44 -13.55 -11.74 17.65
CA GLY A 44 -13.88 -12.66 18.75
C GLY A 44 -15.28 -13.28 18.61
N LYS A 45 -15.49 -14.38 19.32
CA LYS A 45 -16.74 -15.16 19.22
C LYS A 45 -17.98 -14.30 19.57
N GLY A 46 -18.90 -14.18 18.64
CA GLY A 46 -20.14 -13.44 18.81
C GLY A 46 -19.98 -11.91 18.88
N LYS A 47 -18.79 -11.40 18.60
CA LYS A 47 -18.49 -9.97 18.58
C LYS A 47 -18.50 -9.41 17.15
N THR A 48 -18.65 -8.10 17.06
CA THR A 48 -18.57 -7.32 15.82
C THR A 48 -17.54 -6.22 16.00
N VAL A 49 -17.20 -5.51 14.93
CA VAL A 49 -16.33 -4.34 15.00
C VAL A 49 -16.77 -3.31 16.06
N LYS A 50 -18.08 -3.22 16.36
CA LYS A 50 -18.65 -2.28 17.35
C LYS A 50 -18.62 -2.81 18.78
N THR A 51 -18.57 -4.14 18.97
CA THR A 51 -18.68 -4.79 20.27
C THR A 51 -17.41 -5.53 20.68
N GLU A 52 -16.34 -5.40 19.89
CA GLU A 52 -15.04 -5.97 20.18
C GLU A 52 -14.42 -5.33 21.43
N ASP A 53 -13.85 -6.14 22.29
CA ASP A 53 -13.14 -5.67 23.49
C ASP A 53 -11.85 -4.94 23.10
N ALA A 54 -11.51 -3.87 23.83
CA ALA A 54 -10.34 -3.05 23.53
C ALA A 54 -9.02 -3.83 23.55
N ALA A 55 -8.86 -4.75 24.50
CA ALA A 55 -7.67 -5.60 24.59
C ALA A 55 -7.58 -6.57 23.40
N HIS A 56 -8.69 -7.19 23.03
CA HIS A 56 -8.77 -8.06 21.85
C HIS A 56 -8.45 -7.29 20.58
N LYS A 57 -9.02 -6.09 20.41
CA LYS A 57 -8.73 -5.20 19.29
C LYS A 57 -7.25 -4.85 19.16
N ALA A 58 -6.60 -4.51 20.28
CA ALA A 58 -5.18 -4.19 20.29
C ALA A 58 -4.33 -5.38 19.84
N GLU A 59 -4.63 -6.59 20.35
CA GLU A 59 -3.91 -7.81 19.97
C GLU A 59 -4.18 -8.19 18.51
N ARG A 60 -5.42 -8.06 18.03
CA ARG A 60 -5.78 -8.32 16.63
C ARG A 60 -5.03 -7.39 15.69
N ILE A 61 -4.95 -6.10 16.01
CA ILE A 61 -4.20 -5.12 15.22
C ILE A 61 -2.72 -5.49 15.21
N LYS A 62 -2.14 -5.77 16.38
CA LYS A 62 -0.74 -6.16 16.51
C LYS A 62 -0.42 -7.42 15.70
N SER A 63 -1.24 -8.45 15.82
CA SER A 63 -1.05 -9.73 15.12
C SER A 63 -1.19 -9.59 13.61
N ALA A 64 -2.19 -8.85 13.13
CA ALA A 64 -2.35 -8.62 11.70
C ALA A 64 -1.20 -7.76 11.12
N THR A 65 -0.72 -6.76 11.88
CA THR A 65 0.47 -5.97 11.48
C THR A 65 1.71 -6.85 11.40
N ALA A 66 1.95 -7.70 12.40
CA ALA A 66 3.07 -8.64 12.41
C ALA A 66 2.99 -9.64 11.24
N ALA A 67 1.79 -9.97 10.79
CA ALA A 67 1.52 -10.80 9.62
C ALA A 67 1.61 -10.03 8.28
N GLY A 68 2.03 -8.76 8.30
CA GLY A 68 2.29 -7.95 7.09
C GLY A 68 1.14 -7.07 6.62
N MET A 69 0.08 -6.92 7.43
CA MET A 69 -1.01 -6.00 7.09
C MET A 69 -0.60 -4.55 7.28
N ILE A 70 -0.81 -3.75 6.25
CA ILE A 70 -0.71 -2.28 6.33
C ILE A 70 -2.13 -1.74 6.60
N TRP A 71 -2.34 -1.23 7.82
CA TRP A 71 -3.64 -0.70 8.22
C TRP A 71 -3.95 0.64 7.52
N PRO A 72 -5.23 0.93 7.20
CA PRO A 72 -5.62 2.21 6.61
C PRO A 72 -5.23 3.44 7.46
N SER A 73 -5.07 3.26 8.77
CA SER A 73 -4.62 4.31 9.69
C SER A 73 -3.10 4.55 9.68
N ALA A 74 -2.32 3.61 9.17
CA ALA A 74 -0.88 3.74 9.00
C ALA A 74 -0.57 4.53 7.71
N LEU A 75 -0.88 5.83 7.72
CA LEU A 75 -0.88 6.67 6.53
C LEU A 75 0.49 6.72 5.84
N TYR A 76 1.57 6.75 6.62
CA TYR A 76 2.92 6.76 6.05
C TYR A 76 3.22 5.44 5.34
N ASP A 77 2.91 4.31 5.96
CA ASP A 77 3.20 2.98 5.40
C ASP A 77 2.37 2.73 4.12
N ILE A 78 1.11 3.18 4.10
CA ILE A 78 0.28 3.16 2.89
C ILE A 78 0.92 4.02 1.79
N ALA A 79 1.31 5.25 2.10
CA ALA A 79 1.92 6.16 1.13
C ALA A 79 3.28 5.64 0.63
N ALA A 80 4.11 5.11 1.52
CA ALA A 80 5.38 4.48 1.15
C ALA A 80 5.16 3.26 0.24
N ASN A 81 4.15 2.43 0.55
CA ASN A 81 3.81 1.29 -0.30
C ASN A 81 3.31 1.73 -1.69
N CYS A 82 2.53 2.81 -1.80
CA CYS A 82 2.16 3.41 -3.08
C CYS A 82 3.41 3.86 -3.86
N ASN A 83 4.34 4.55 -3.20
CA ASN A 83 5.58 5.02 -3.79
C ASN A 83 6.55 3.89 -4.14
N SER A 84 6.38 2.70 -3.58
CA SER A 84 7.18 1.55 -4.01
C SER A 84 7.05 1.27 -5.51
N CYS A 85 5.87 1.54 -6.08
CA CYS A 85 5.60 1.43 -7.52
C CYS A 85 5.62 2.80 -8.21
N HIS A 86 4.89 3.78 -7.70
CA HIS A 86 4.77 5.10 -8.32
C HIS A 86 6.04 5.94 -8.21
N GLY A 87 6.82 5.76 -7.16
CA GLY A 87 8.13 6.39 -6.94
C GLY A 87 9.33 5.48 -7.24
N PHE A 88 9.10 4.27 -7.77
CA PHE A 88 10.15 3.29 -8.08
C PHE A 88 11.05 2.88 -6.90
N SER A 89 10.61 3.06 -5.66
CA SER A 89 11.43 2.71 -4.48
C SER A 89 11.43 1.22 -4.12
N LYS A 90 10.71 0.39 -4.89
CA LYS A 90 10.66 -1.06 -4.65
C LYS A 90 12.05 -1.68 -4.67
N GLN A 91 12.37 -2.48 -3.65
CA GLN A 91 13.72 -3.04 -3.50
C GLN A 91 14.18 -3.92 -4.67
N VAL A 92 13.25 -4.53 -5.39
CA VAL A 92 13.57 -5.35 -6.58
C VAL A 92 13.99 -4.51 -7.79
N LEU A 93 13.78 -3.20 -7.76
CA LEU A 93 14.18 -2.27 -8.81
C LEU A 93 15.61 -1.80 -8.54
N THR A 94 16.52 -2.13 -9.45
CA THR A 94 17.89 -1.59 -9.47
C THR A 94 17.92 -0.29 -10.29
N SER A 95 19.00 0.49 -10.17
CA SER A 95 19.23 1.69 -10.99
C SER A 95 19.19 1.39 -12.48
N GLU A 96 19.79 0.26 -12.92
CA GLU A 96 19.78 -0.17 -14.31
C GLU A 96 18.36 -0.49 -14.80
N ASN A 97 17.53 -1.12 -13.95
CA ASN A 97 16.14 -1.39 -14.28
C ASN A 97 15.35 -0.10 -14.47
N ILE A 98 15.56 0.89 -13.59
CA ILE A 98 14.90 2.19 -13.67
C ILE A 98 15.35 2.90 -14.93
N SER A 99 16.67 2.95 -15.20
CA SER A 99 17.23 3.56 -16.42
C SER A 99 16.65 2.92 -17.68
N ALA A 100 16.64 1.59 -17.77
CA ALA A 100 16.08 0.87 -18.91
C ALA A 100 14.57 1.14 -19.11
N MET A 101 13.81 1.31 -18.02
CA MET A 101 12.39 1.71 -18.12
C MET A 101 12.24 3.13 -18.67
N MET A 102 13.10 4.05 -18.23
CA MET A 102 13.10 5.44 -18.70
C MET A 102 13.46 5.51 -20.19
N ASP A 103 14.51 4.79 -20.61
CA ASP A 103 14.93 4.70 -22.01
C ASP A 103 13.83 4.12 -22.92
N ALA A 104 13.08 3.13 -22.37
CA ALA A 104 11.92 2.56 -23.04
C ALA A 104 10.67 3.47 -22.98
N LYS A 105 10.78 4.68 -22.43
CA LYS A 105 9.69 5.65 -22.27
C LYS A 105 8.53 5.08 -21.44
N HIS A 106 8.84 4.30 -20.40
CA HIS A 106 7.83 3.84 -19.45
C HIS A 106 7.12 5.06 -18.85
N PRO A 107 5.77 5.11 -18.88
CA PRO A 107 5.04 6.24 -18.30
C PRO A 107 5.37 6.41 -16.82
N ILE A 108 5.71 7.65 -16.46
CA ILE A 108 5.84 8.07 -15.05
C ILE A 108 4.68 8.97 -14.73
N ASN A 109 4.12 8.86 -13.54
CA ASN A 109 3.17 9.85 -13.03
C ASN A 109 3.86 10.67 -11.94
N PRO A 110 4.56 11.77 -12.29
CA PRO A 110 5.25 12.60 -11.32
C PRO A 110 4.28 13.32 -10.37
N ASP A 111 3.02 13.46 -10.81
CA ASP A 111 1.97 14.15 -10.07
C ASP A 111 1.14 13.16 -9.20
N PHE A 112 1.64 11.93 -9.00
CA PHE A 112 0.95 11.00 -8.12
C PHE A 112 0.83 11.59 -6.72
N GLU A 113 -0.42 11.72 -6.25
CA GLU A 113 -0.73 12.26 -4.94
C GLU A 113 -1.83 11.41 -4.28
N ILE A 114 -1.54 10.96 -3.05
CA ILE A 114 -2.36 9.96 -2.38
C ILE A 114 -3.78 10.43 -2.04
N VAL A 115 -3.99 11.72 -1.76
CA VAL A 115 -5.33 12.27 -1.48
C VAL A 115 -6.13 12.34 -2.77
N ALA A 116 -5.56 12.87 -3.85
CA ALA A 116 -6.20 12.91 -5.17
C ALA A 116 -6.56 11.49 -5.63
N TYR A 117 -5.68 10.52 -5.40
CA TYR A 117 -5.94 9.13 -5.71
C TYR A 117 -7.08 8.55 -4.85
N SER A 118 -7.00 8.65 -3.53
CA SER A 118 -7.93 8.00 -2.61
C SER A 118 -9.28 8.71 -2.48
N GLN A 119 -9.36 10.00 -2.77
CA GLN A 119 -10.59 10.78 -2.71
C GLN A 119 -11.17 11.12 -4.09
N GLY A 120 -10.36 11.03 -5.14
CA GLY A 120 -10.73 11.33 -6.52
C GLY A 120 -10.84 10.08 -7.39
N THR A 121 -9.71 9.52 -7.78
CA THR A 121 -9.62 8.48 -8.82
C THR A 121 -10.18 7.14 -8.37
N VAL A 122 -9.72 6.62 -7.24
CA VAL A 122 -10.11 5.28 -6.77
C VAL A 122 -11.34 5.32 -5.86
N ARG A 123 -11.54 6.40 -5.14
CA ARG A 123 -12.65 6.57 -4.19
C ARG A 123 -12.80 5.37 -3.25
N HIS A 124 -11.70 4.89 -2.71
CA HIS A 124 -11.69 3.74 -1.84
C HIS A 124 -11.60 4.14 -0.38
N ARG A 125 -12.76 4.48 0.21
CA ARG A 125 -12.88 4.75 1.64
C ARG A 125 -14.23 4.30 2.15
N PHE A 126 -14.25 3.05 2.58
CA PHE A 126 -15.43 2.48 3.19
C PHE A 126 -15.30 2.54 4.70
N TYR A 127 -16.20 3.31 5.33
CA TYR A 127 -16.30 3.35 6.79
C TYR A 127 -17.59 2.68 7.23
N PRO A 128 -17.51 1.67 8.13
CA PRO A 128 -18.74 1.08 8.65
C PRO A 128 -19.65 2.14 9.31
N PRO A 129 -20.96 2.05 9.17
CA PRO A 129 -21.70 0.90 8.63
C PRO A 129 -21.79 0.85 7.10
N ASN A 130 -21.49 1.95 6.38
CA ASN A 130 -21.55 1.95 4.94
C ASN A 130 -20.26 1.38 4.36
N VAL A 131 -20.38 0.29 3.61
CA VAL A 131 -19.26 -0.38 2.93
C VAL A 131 -19.41 -0.35 1.40
N THR A 132 -20.39 0.37 0.90
CA THR A 132 -20.71 0.49 -0.53
C THR A 132 -20.46 1.89 -1.09
N GLU A 133 -20.42 2.90 -0.22
CA GLU A 133 -20.19 4.27 -0.60
C GLU A 133 -18.89 4.79 -0.01
N ASN A 134 -18.12 5.45 -0.84
CA ASN A 134 -16.89 6.11 -0.43
C ASN A 134 -17.20 7.36 0.39
N GLN A 135 -16.82 7.37 1.66
CA GLN A 135 -17.02 8.53 2.52
C GLN A 135 -15.96 9.60 2.26
N LYS A 136 -16.42 10.84 2.16
CA LYS A 136 -15.54 12.00 2.01
C LYS A 136 -14.77 12.24 3.30
N MET A 137 -13.45 12.39 3.18
CA MET A 137 -12.61 12.79 4.32
C MET A 137 -12.89 14.21 4.76
N SER A 138 -12.64 14.49 6.04
CA SER A 138 -12.54 15.87 6.52
C SER A 138 -11.36 16.59 5.87
N ILE A 139 -11.42 17.91 5.79
CA ILE A 139 -10.30 18.73 5.28
C ILE A 139 -9.05 18.48 6.11
N THR A 140 -9.18 18.36 7.43
CA THR A 140 -8.07 18.09 8.34
C THR A 140 -7.39 16.75 8.03
N ASP A 141 -8.18 15.69 7.81
CA ASP A 141 -7.63 14.37 7.48
C ASP A 141 -6.98 14.37 6.09
N MET A 142 -7.59 15.05 5.13
CA MET A 142 -6.99 15.21 3.78
C MET A 142 -5.65 15.95 3.86
N SER A 143 -5.58 17.05 4.62
CA SER A 143 -4.34 17.82 4.80
C SER A 143 -3.26 17.00 5.47
N ARG A 144 -3.62 16.25 6.52
CA ARG A 144 -2.70 15.33 7.20
C ARG A 144 -2.18 14.25 6.26
N MET A 145 -3.07 13.63 5.50
CA MET A 145 -2.72 12.59 4.53
C MET A 145 -1.84 13.13 3.42
N PHE A 146 -2.12 14.36 2.94
CA PHE A 146 -1.30 15.04 1.94
C PHE A 146 0.14 15.24 2.42
N VAL A 147 0.33 15.85 3.60
CA VAL A 147 1.67 16.10 4.16
C VAL A 147 2.45 14.80 4.35
N ILE A 148 1.80 13.77 4.91
CA ILE A 148 2.42 12.45 5.10
C ILE A 148 2.75 11.81 3.75
N GLY A 149 1.86 11.92 2.77
CA GLY A 149 2.08 11.43 1.41
C GLY A 149 3.28 12.08 0.74
N GLN A 150 3.39 13.40 0.82
CA GLN A 150 4.54 14.14 0.27
C GLN A 150 5.85 13.75 0.96
N ALA A 151 5.84 13.55 2.27
CA ALA A 151 7.01 13.05 3.00
C ALA A 151 7.43 11.65 2.51
N ALA A 152 6.48 10.75 2.32
CA ALA A 152 6.77 9.41 1.78
C ALA A 152 7.32 9.47 0.35
N THR A 153 6.80 10.37 -0.48
CA THR A 153 7.30 10.60 -1.85
C THR A 153 8.74 11.12 -1.83
N LEU A 154 9.05 12.08 -0.94
CA LEU A 154 10.41 12.58 -0.78
C LEU A 154 11.38 11.49 -0.33
N VAL A 155 10.99 10.66 0.65
CA VAL A 155 11.82 9.54 1.11
C VAL A 155 12.07 8.55 -0.05
N SER A 156 11.03 8.21 -0.82
CA SER A 156 11.15 7.36 -2.00
C SER A 156 12.13 7.90 -3.04
N ALA A 157 12.08 9.22 -3.29
CA ALA A 157 13.00 9.88 -4.22
C ALA A 157 14.45 9.82 -3.72
N ILE A 158 14.67 10.08 -2.42
CA ILE A 158 16.00 10.00 -1.79
C ILE A 158 16.56 8.57 -1.85
N GLU A 159 15.73 7.56 -1.56
CA GLU A 159 16.12 6.15 -1.67
C GLU A 159 16.54 5.78 -3.09
N ASN A 160 15.86 6.30 -4.11
CA ASN A 160 16.25 6.06 -5.50
C ASN A 160 17.56 6.74 -5.87
N ILE A 161 17.78 7.96 -5.40
CA ILE A 161 19.05 8.66 -5.59
C ILE A 161 20.18 7.86 -4.91
N ALA A 162 19.95 7.38 -3.69
CA ALA A 162 20.93 6.57 -2.96
C ALA A 162 21.26 5.23 -3.63
N LYS A 163 20.34 4.68 -4.42
CA LYS A 163 20.59 3.47 -5.24
C LYS A 163 21.33 3.76 -6.54
N SER A 164 21.36 5.01 -6.96
CA SER A 164 22.01 5.41 -8.21
C SER A 164 23.52 5.48 -8.02
N ASP A 165 24.29 4.79 -8.86
CA ASP A 165 25.74 4.89 -8.92
C ASP A 165 26.23 6.17 -9.62
N HIS A 166 25.31 6.98 -10.10
CA HIS A 166 25.61 8.26 -10.73
C HIS A 166 25.63 9.34 -9.64
N ALA A 167 26.82 9.75 -9.24
CA ALA A 167 27.00 11.01 -8.52
C ALA A 167 26.42 12.14 -9.39
N VAL A 168 25.52 12.93 -8.83
CA VAL A 168 25.00 14.15 -9.45
C VAL A 168 26.10 15.21 -9.44
#